data_4f9caa57bb695ddf30a7ac99c91e27ce
#
_entry.id   4f9caa57bb695ddf30a7ac99c91e27ce
#
_cell.length_a   1.000
_cell.length_b   1.000
_cell.length_c   1.000
_cell.angle_alpha   90.00
_cell.angle_beta   90.00
_cell.angle_gamma   90.00
#
_symmetry.space_group_name_H-M   'P 1'
#
loop_
_entity.id
_entity.type
_entity.pdbx_description
1 polymer ?
#
loop_
_entity_poly.entity_id
_entity_poly.type
_entity_poly.pdbx_seq_one_letter_code
_entity_poly.pdbx_strand_id
1 'polypeptide(L)'
;MANEISSISKASTNNDGHPVIKCDSVYKIFGEHADKMALNSNGNIDVKEFQDAGCIFGVNNASFEVNKGEMLVVMGLSGSGKSTLLRCISRLTNTTAGRIFIDGEDLLAMKDKDLIELRRNKMGMVFQSFALLPHKTVLENIAFPLQVKGINTRESIERAMAMAELVGLGGRE
;
A
#
# COMPACT_ATOMS: atom_id res chain seq x y z
N MET A 1 -25.08 4.37 -1.62
CA MET A 1 -24.52 5.00 -0.43
C MET A 1 -23.01 4.96 -0.59
N ALA A 2 -22.39 6.12 -0.82
CA ALA A 2 -20.93 6.22 -0.91
C ALA A 2 -20.37 5.89 0.47
N ASN A 3 -19.55 4.83 0.56
CA ASN A 3 -18.82 4.50 1.77
C ASN A 3 -17.67 5.52 1.91
N GLU A 4 -17.88 6.55 2.70
CA GLU A 4 -16.81 7.44 3.11
C GLU A 4 -15.88 6.72 4.07
N ILE A 5 -14.57 6.89 3.86
CA ILE A 5 -13.56 6.53 4.87
C ILE A 5 -13.79 7.49 6.04
N SER A 6 -14.40 6.99 7.12
CA SER A 6 -15.08 7.80 8.13
C SER A 6 -14.16 8.54 9.11
N SER A 7 -12.86 8.29 9.14
CA SER A 7 -11.88 9.14 9.85
C SER A 7 -10.42 8.77 9.55
N ILE A 8 -9.61 9.79 9.31
CA ILE A 8 -8.16 9.73 9.34
C ILE A 8 -7.75 10.49 10.62
N SER A 9 -7.24 9.79 11.63
CA SER A 9 -6.74 10.41 12.86
C SER A 9 -5.23 10.59 12.79
N LYS A 10 -4.75 11.84 12.95
CA LYS A 10 -3.33 12.18 13.05
C LYS A 10 -2.90 12.28 14.51
N ALA A 11 -1.83 11.57 14.87
CA ALA A 11 -1.05 11.89 16.06
C ALA A 11 0.04 12.89 15.63
N SER A 12 -0.02 14.12 16.14
CA SER A 12 0.88 15.22 15.76
C SER A 12 2.27 15.00 16.37
N THR A 13 3.31 14.89 15.53
CA THR A 13 4.70 15.14 15.93
C THR A 13 5.25 16.24 15.04
N ASN A 14 5.77 17.31 15.64
CA ASN A 14 6.45 18.38 14.93
C ASN A 14 7.69 17.81 14.23
N ASN A 15 7.72 17.84 12.92
CA ASN A 15 8.90 17.48 12.15
C ASN A 15 9.02 18.37 10.92
N ASP A 16 10.12 19.12 10.80
CA ASP A 16 10.43 20.05 9.69
C ASP A 16 10.90 19.31 8.41
N GLY A 17 10.30 18.19 8.08
CA GLY A 17 10.64 17.35 6.93
C GLY A 17 9.47 17.14 5.98
N HIS A 18 9.78 16.88 4.71
CA HIS A 18 8.79 16.43 3.74
C HIS A 18 8.11 15.12 4.22
N PRO A 19 6.78 14.96 3.98
CA PRO A 19 6.08 13.74 4.35
C PRO A 19 6.68 12.52 3.62
N VAL A 20 6.82 11.43 4.35
CA VAL A 20 7.28 10.15 3.77
C VAL A 20 6.23 9.57 2.82
N ILE A 21 4.94 9.76 3.14
CA ILE A 21 3.82 9.40 2.28
C ILE A 21 2.93 10.61 2.13
N LYS A 22 2.58 10.93 0.88
CA LYS A 22 1.55 11.93 0.58
C LYS A 22 0.58 11.36 -0.44
N CYS A 23 -0.68 11.34 -0.08
CA CYS A 23 -1.79 11.06 -0.98
C CYS A 23 -2.49 12.39 -1.31
N ASP A 24 -2.70 12.64 -2.59
CA ASP A 24 -3.35 13.85 -3.11
C ASP A 24 -4.51 13.44 -4.02
N SER A 25 -5.73 13.64 -3.51
CA SER A 25 -6.99 13.39 -4.21
C SER A 25 -7.05 12.00 -4.86
N VAL A 26 -6.68 10.96 -4.09
CA VAL A 26 -6.58 9.59 -4.60
C VAL A 26 -7.95 8.98 -4.77
N TYR A 27 -8.22 8.49 -5.98
CA TYR A 27 -9.40 7.70 -6.32
C TYR A 27 -8.99 6.32 -6.82
N LYS A 28 -9.72 5.30 -6.38
CA LYS A 28 -9.76 4.00 -7.04
C LYS A 28 -11.19 3.62 -7.32
N ILE A 29 -11.50 3.54 -8.61
CA ILE A 29 -12.83 3.25 -9.11
C ILE A 29 -12.75 1.94 -9.90
N PHE A 30 -13.64 1.01 -9.59
CA PHE A 30 -13.78 -0.27 -10.28
C PHE A 30 -14.96 -0.19 -11.25
N GLY A 31 -14.77 -0.62 -12.48
CA GLY A 31 -15.77 -0.63 -13.54
C GLY A 31 -15.10 -0.77 -14.90
N GLU A 32 -15.79 -1.33 -15.86
CA GLU A 32 -15.24 -1.64 -17.19
C GLU A 32 -14.67 -0.41 -17.90
N HIS A 33 -15.24 0.77 -17.65
CA HIS A 33 -14.85 2.02 -18.31
C HIS A 33 -14.28 3.07 -17.34
N ALA A 34 -14.09 2.73 -16.06
CA ALA A 34 -13.71 3.69 -15.03
C ALA A 34 -12.43 4.49 -15.35
N ASP A 35 -11.35 3.81 -15.77
CA ASP A 35 -10.09 4.47 -16.10
C ASP A 35 -10.20 5.35 -17.35
N LYS A 36 -11.00 4.93 -18.36
CA LYS A 36 -11.24 5.73 -19.55
C LYS A 36 -12.10 6.97 -19.26
N MET A 37 -13.11 6.84 -18.41
CA MET A 37 -13.92 7.99 -17.96
C MET A 37 -13.06 9.01 -17.22
N ALA A 38 -12.21 8.54 -16.30
CA ALA A 38 -11.30 9.42 -15.54
C ALA A 38 -10.30 10.14 -16.46
N LEU A 39 -9.77 9.48 -17.48
CA LEU A 39 -8.90 10.12 -18.48
C LEU A 39 -9.64 11.20 -19.28
N ASN A 40 -10.86 10.93 -19.72
CA ASN A 40 -11.67 11.87 -20.50
C ASN A 40 -12.06 13.12 -19.70
N SER A 41 -12.23 12.99 -18.38
CA SER A 41 -12.56 14.10 -17.47
C SER A 41 -11.33 14.85 -16.95
N ASN A 42 -10.12 14.56 -17.46
CA ASN A 42 -8.85 15.11 -16.96
C ASN A 42 -8.67 14.93 -15.44
N GLY A 43 -9.18 13.81 -14.90
CA GLY A 43 -9.11 13.51 -13.48
C GLY A 43 -10.14 14.24 -12.60
N ASN A 44 -11.06 15.00 -13.20
CA ASN A 44 -12.20 15.59 -12.49
C ASN A 44 -13.28 14.51 -12.33
N ILE A 45 -13.43 13.98 -11.12
CA ILE A 45 -14.30 12.83 -10.82
C ILE A 45 -15.66 13.32 -10.37
N ASP A 46 -16.67 13.21 -11.25
CA ASP A 46 -18.07 13.34 -10.85
C ASP A 46 -18.59 11.99 -10.34
N VAL A 47 -18.75 11.89 -9.02
CA VAL A 47 -19.18 10.66 -8.36
C VAL A 47 -20.48 10.12 -8.92
N LYS A 48 -21.44 11.00 -9.25
CA LYS A 48 -22.75 10.62 -9.77
C LYS A 48 -22.64 10.00 -11.15
N GLU A 49 -21.88 10.62 -12.05
CA GLU A 49 -21.66 10.11 -13.41
C GLU A 49 -21.07 8.69 -13.39
N PHE A 50 -20.06 8.45 -12.52
CA PHE A 50 -19.46 7.13 -12.39
C PHE A 50 -20.41 6.10 -11.77
N GLN A 51 -21.23 6.50 -10.80
CA GLN A 51 -22.25 5.62 -10.21
C GLN A 51 -23.35 5.26 -11.22
N ASP A 52 -23.82 6.20 -11.99
CA ASP A 52 -24.82 6.01 -13.05
C ASP A 52 -24.27 5.07 -14.16
N ALA A 53 -22.96 5.09 -14.38
CA ALA A 53 -22.24 4.15 -15.26
C ALA A 53 -21.97 2.77 -14.61
N GLY A 54 -22.49 2.49 -13.42
CA GLY A 54 -22.31 1.21 -12.71
C GLY A 54 -20.94 1.01 -12.07
N CYS A 55 -20.14 2.06 -11.93
CA CYS A 55 -18.84 1.99 -11.30
C CYS A 55 -18.93 1.94 -9.75
N ILE A 56 -17.95 1.29 -9.12
CA ILE A 56 -17.86 1.14 -7.67
C ILE A 56 -16.61 1.86 -7.17
N PHE A 57 -16.78 2.76 -6.20
CA PHE A 57 -15.67 3.47 -5.56
C PHE A 57 -15.03 2.58 -4.49
N GLY A 58 -13.80 2.17 -4.73
CA GLY A 58 -12.95 1.51 -3.73
C GLY A 58 -12.19 2.50 -2.85
N VAL A 59 -11.80 3.65 -3.42
CA VAL A 59 -11.27 4.82 -2.71
C VAL A 59 -11.89 6.05 -3.32
N ASN A 60 -12.38 6.97 -2.50
CA ASN A 60 -13.03 8.18 -2.93
C ASN A 60 -12.34 9.40 -2.31
N ASN A 61 -11.56 10.14 -3.11
CA ASN A 61 -10.91 11.41 -2.75
C ASN A 61 -10.08 11.34 -1.45
N ALA A 62 -9.20 10.35 -1.33
CA ALA A 62 -8.35 10.24 -0.16
C ALA A 62 -7.15 11.20 -0.26
N SER A 63 -7.04 12.14 0.69
CA SER A 63 -5.93 13.08 0.79
C SER A 63 -5.40 13.11 2.21
N PHE A 64 -4.11 12.81 2.40
CA PHE A 64 -3.42 12.85 3.69
C PHE A 64 -1.92 12.81 3.51
N GLU A 65 -1.21 13.12 4.58
CA GLU A 65 0.24 13.04 4.67
C GLU A 65 0.65 12.24 5.90
N VAL A 66 1.76 11.50 5.79
CA VAL A 66 2.38 10.75 6.89
C VAL A 66 3.83 11.18 6.97
N ASN A 67 4.26 11.67 8.12
CA ASN A 67 5.63 12.09 8.36
C ASN A 67 6.49 10.94 8.85
N LYS A 68 7.81 11.11 8.80
CA LYS A 68 8.76 10.13 9.32
C LYS A 68 8.50 9.86 10.81
N GLY A 69 8.38 8.58 11.18
CA GLY A 69 8.08 8.15 12.54
C GLY A 69 6.61 8.30 12.95
N GLU A 70 5.75 8.82 12.09
CA GLU A 70 4.31 8.93 12.35
C GLU A 70 3.61 7.59 12.11
N MET A 71 2.60 7.31 12.93
CA MET A 71 1.67 6.20 12.73
C MET A 71 0.31 6.73 12.29
N LEU A 72 -0.11 6.37 11.07
CA LEU A 72 -1.44 6.69 10.56
C LEU A 72 -2.36 5.47 10.72
N VAL A 73 -3.50 5.66 11.38
CA VAL A 73 -4.53 4.62 11.52
C VAL A 73 -5.70 4.92 10.59
N VAL A 74 -6.01 3.98 9.69
CA VAL A 74 -7.16 4.06 8.79
C VAL A 74 -8.26 3.14 9.30
N MET A 75 -9.38 3.74 9.76
CA MET A 75 -10.53 3.01 10.31
C MET A 75 -11.77 3.16 9.43
N GLY A 76 -12.69 2.22 9.57
CA GLY A 76 -13.97 2.21 8.84
C GLY A 76 -14.56 0.80 8.79
N LEU A 77 -15.80 0.70 8.35
CA LEU A 77 -16.54 -0.56 8.23
C LEU A 77 -15.89 -1.54 7.23
N SER A 78 -16.27 -2.81 7.28
CA SER A 78 -15.88 -3.76 6.22
C SER A 78 -16.36 -3.26 4.86
N GLY A 79 -15.51 -3.37 3.84
CA GLY A 79 -15.83 -2.87 2.50
C GLY A 79 -15.63 -1.36 2.28
N SER A 80 -15.21 -0.57 3.30
CA SER A 80 -15.02 0.89 3.15
C SER A 80 -13.77 1.31 2.34
N GLY A 81 -13.02 0.37 1.76
CA GLY A 81 -11.89 0.69 0.90
C GLY A 81 -10.51 0.74 1.56
N LYS A 82 -10.39 0.48 2.87
CA LYS A 82 -9.09 0.51 3.61
C LYS A 82 -7.99 -0.31 2.95
N SER A 83 -8.26 -1.57 2.66
CA SER A 83 -7.29 -2.45 1.99
C SER A 83 -7.01 -2.04 0.55
N THR A 84 -7.99 -1.44 -0.13
CA THR A 84 -7.82 -0.88 -1.48
C THR A 84 -6.87 0.30 -1.44
N LEU A 85 -7.03 1.22 -0.47
CA LEU A 85 -6.14 2.35 -0.28
C LEU A 85 -4.69 1.88 -0.02
N LEU A 86 -4.47 0.93 0.89
CA LEU A 86 -3.14 0.37 1.15
C LEU A 86 -2.51 -0.26 -0.10
N ARG A 87 -3.32 -0.95 -0.92
CA ARG A 87 -2.85 -1.51 -2.21
C ARG A 87 -2.51 -0.43 -3.23
N CYS A 88 -3.20 0.71 -3.21
CA CYS A 88 -2.85 1.87 -4.03
C CYS A 88 -1.54 2.50 -3.57
N ILE A 89 -1.35 2.71 -2.27
CA ILE A 89 -0.12 3.27 -1.70
C ILE A 89 1.11 2.39 -2.01
N SER A 90 0.95 1.07 -2.04
CA SER A 90 2.02 0.14 -2.44
C SER A 90 2.09 -0.11 -3.95
N ARG A 91 1.21 0.54 -4.73
CA ARG A 91 1.02 0.34 -6.19
C ARG A 91 0.81 -1.13 -6.58
N LEU A 92 0.29 -1.95 -5.65
CA LEU A 92 -0.24 -3.29 -6.00
C LEU A 92 -1.53 -3.17 -6.83
N THR A 93 -2.20 -2.03 -6.75
CA THR A 93 -3.34 -1.64 -7.56
C THR A 93 -3.12 -0.20 -7.99
N ASN A 94 -3.23 0.09 -9.30
CA ASN A 94 -3.11 1.45 -9.78
C ASN A 94 -4.33 2.27 -9.35
N THR A 95 -4.11 3.55 -9.04
CA THR A 95 -5.19 4.52 -8.82
C THR A 95 -5.90 4.82 -10.13
N THR A 96 -7.15 5.23 -10.06
CA THR A 96 -7.90 5.72 -11.22
C THR A 96 -7.64 7.21 -11.44
N ALA A 97 -7.49 7.99 -10.36
CA ALA A 97 -7.10 9.39 -10.39
C ALA A 97 -6.35 9.78 -9.10
N GLY A 98 -5.79 10.98 -9.09
CA GLY A 98 -4.98 11.49 -7.97
C GLY A 98 -3.51 11.09 -8.06
N ARG A 99 -2.73 11.48 -7.05
CA ARG A 99 -1.29 11.22 -6.98
C ARG A 99 -0.88 10.66 -5.62
N ILE A 100 0.16 9.84 -5.63
CA ILE A 100 0.76 9.29 -4.42
C ILE A 100 2.26 9.55 -4.50
N PHE A 101 2.82 10.16 -3.46
CA PHE A 101 4.24 10.42 -3.34
C PHE A 101 4.81 9.60 -2.18
N ILE A 102 5.97 9.01 -2.40
CA ILE A 102 6.77 8.33 -1.39
C ILE A 102 8.14 9.01 -1.34
N ASP A 103 8.54 9.55 -0.19
CA ASP A 103 9.76 10.34 -0.03
C ASP A 103 9.88 11.47 -1.09
N GLY A 104 8.76 12.09 -1.46
CA GLY A 104 8.69 13.16 -2.46
C GLY A 104 8.67 12.71 -3.93
N GLU A 105 8.86 11.42 -4.21
CA GLU A 105 8.82 10.88 -5.57
C GLU A 105 7.41 10.41 -5.95
N ASP A 106 6.93 10.82 -7.13
CA ASP A 106 5.60 10.41 -7.64
C ASP A 106 5.60 8.91 -7.97
N LEU A 107 4.92 8.14 -7.14
CA LEU A 107 4.82 6.69 -7.25
C LEU A 107 4.24 6.22 -8.60
N LEU A 108 3.31 7.00 -9.17
CA LEU A 108 2.61 6.63 -10.41
C LEU A 108 3.48 6.89 -11.64
N ALA A 109 4.40 7.86 -11.55
CA ALA A 109 5.34 8.19 -12.62
C ALA A 109 6.59 7.29 -12.62
N MET A 110 6.82 6.51 -11.56
CA MET A 110 7.98 5.61 -11.47
C MET A 110 7.94 4.51 -12.53
N LYS A 111 9.11 4.24 -13.11
CA LYS A 111 9.32 3.07 -13.96
C LYS A 111 9.32 1.79 -13.12
N ASP A 112 9.03 0.67 -13.73
CA ASP A 112 8.94 -0.62 -13.03
C ASP A 112 10.24 -0.98 -12.26
N LYS A 113 11.39 -0.65 -12.80
CA LYS A 113 12.68 -0.87 -12.13
C LYS A 113 12.78 -0.09 -10.82
N ASP A 114 12.41 1.18 -10.84
CA ASP A 114 12.49 2.07 -9.67
C ASP A 114 11.45 1.66 -8.62
N LEU A 115 10.26 1.24 -9.07
CA LEU A 115 9.22 0.70 -8.21
C LEU A 115 9.64 -0.61 -7.52
N ILE A 116 10.35 -1.49 -8.21
CA ILE A 116 10.89 -2.73 -7.61
C ILE A 116 11.90 -2.37 -6.52
N GLU A 117 12.80 -1.41 -6.77
CA GLU A 117 13.78 -0.96 -5.79
C GLU A 117 13.12 -0.26 -4.59
N LEU A 118 12.11 0.57 -4.82
CA LEU A 118 11.33 1.18 -3.77
C LEU A 118 10.69 0.13 -2.86
N ARG A 119 9.99 -0.86 -3.44
CA ARG A 119 9.36 -1.95 -2.69
C ARG A 119 10.37 -2.80 -1.94
N ARG A 120 11.50 -3.11 -2.57
CA ARG A 120 12.56 -3.92 -1.98
C ARG A 120 13.19 -3.27 -0.76
N ASN A 121 13.37 -1.96 -0.78
CA ASN A 121 14.20 -1.27 0.21
C ASN A 121 13.41 -0.39 1.19
N LYS A 122 12.26 0.16 0.79
CA LYS A 122 11.52 1.15 1.57
C LYS A 122 10.12 0.72 1.99
N MET A 123 9.55 -0.35 1.41
CA MET A 123 8.21 -0.80 1.75
C MET A 123 8.23 -2.18 2.40
N GLY A 124 7.42 -2.35 3.43
CA GLY A 124 7.03 -3.64 3.99
C GLY A 124 5.51 -3.70 4.11
N MET A 125 4.93 -4.87 3.86
CA MET A 125 3.49 -5.08 4.01
C MET A 125 3.24 -6.33 4.83
N VAL A 126 2.42 -6.18 5.88
CA VAL A 126 1.88 -7.32 6.63
C VAL A 126 0.51 -7.64 6.08
N PHE A 127 0.34 -8.85 5.55
CA PHE A 127 -0.91 -9.29 4.98
C PHE A 127 -1.79 -9.97 6.05
N GLN A 128 -3.08 -9.81 5.92
CA GLN A 128 -4.05 -10.45 6.80
C GLN A 128 -4.08 -11.98 6.61
N SER A 129 -3.80 -12.48 5.39
CA SER A 129 -3.79 -13.89 5.02
C SER A 129 -3.02 -14.12 3.71
N PHE A 130 -2.70 -15.39 3.43
CA PHE A 130 -2.16 -15.86 2.13
C PHE A 130 -0.82 -15.24 1.68
N ALA A 131 0.03 -14.82 2.62
CA ALA A 131 1.32 -14.23 2.28
C ALA A 131 2.49 -15.23 2.29
N LEU A 132 2.23 -16.50 2.53
CA LEU A 132 3.25 -17.54 2.59
C LEU A 132 3.36 -18.28 1.25
N LEU A 133 4.59 -18.65 0.90
CA LEU A 133 4.89 -19.53 -0.22
C LEU A 133 4.68 -20.99 0.25
N PRO A 134 3.64 -21.69 -0.23
CA PRO A 134 3.21 -22.97 0.34
C PRO A 134 4.21 -24.12 0.11
N HIS A 135 5.14 -23.96 -0.83
CA HIS A 135 6.19 -24.92 -1.14
C HIS A 135 7.49 -24.66 -0.34
N LYS A 136 7.48 -23.70 0.58
CA LYS A 136 8.62 -23.33 1.43
C LYS A 136 8.32 -23.59 2.89
N THR A 137 9.35 -23.94 3.65
CA THR A 137 9.27 -24.06 5.12
C THR A 137 9.01 -22.69 5.76
N VAL A 138 8.71 -22.66 7.05
CA VAL A 138 8.55 -21.41 7.81
C VAL A 138 9.83 -20.57 7.72
N LEU A 139 10.99 -21.18 7.95
CA LEU A 139 12.29 -20.51 7.91
C LEU A 139 12.59 -19.93 6.53
N GLU A 140 12.34 -20.68 5.47
CA GLU A 140 12.52 -20.21 4.11
C GLU A 140 11.58 -19.06 3.73
N ASN A 141 10.34 -19.07 4.24
CA ASN A 141 9.40 -17.96 4.05
C ASN A 141 9.90 -16.69 4.76
N ILE A 142 10.43 -16.80 5.97
CA ILE A 142 11.00 -15.66 6.72
C ILE A 142 12.27 -15.15 6.02
N ALA A 143 13.11 -16.04 5.51
CA ALA A 143 14.36 -15.69 4.81
C ALA A 143 14.14 -15.09 3.42
N PHE A 144 13.03 -15.43 2.76
CA PHE A 144 12.76 -15.06 1.36
C PHE A 144 12.91 -13.56 1.06
N PRO A 145 12.37 -12.62 1.85
CA PRO A 145 12.55 -11.19 1.59
C PRO A 145 14.01 -10.74 1.62
N LEU A 146 14.85 -11.36 2.47
CA LEU A 146 16.27 -11.06 2.56
C LEU A 146 17.02 -11.56 1.32
N GLN A 147 16.67 -12.76 0.84
CA GLN A 147 17.23 -13.32 -0.40
C GLN A 147 16.85 -12.48 -1.63
N VAL A 148 15.61 -11.98 -1.71
CA VAL A 148 15.17 -11.04 -2.75
C VAL A 148 15.96 -9.73 -2.73
N LYS A 149 16.43 -9.29 -1.56
CA LYS A 149 17.35 -8.15 -1.40
C LYS A 149 18.80 -8.46 -1.81
N GLY A 150 19.11 -9.70 -2.17
CA GLY A 150 20.45 -10.11 -2.56
C GLY A 150 21.35 -10.51 -1.39
N ILE A 151 20.80 -10.64 -0.18
CA ILE A 151 21.55 -11.15 0.99
C ILE A 151 21.80 -12.65 0.76
N ASN A 152 23.01 -13.10 1.04
CA ASN A 152 23.38 -14.50 0.84
C ASN A 152 22.53 -15.45 1.70
N THR A 153 22.39 -16.68 1.25
CA THR A 153 21.49 -17.67 1.86
C THR A 153 21.80 -17.92 3.34
N ARG A 154 23.09 -18.05 3.69
CA ARG A 154 23.51 -18.34 5.06
C ARG A 154 23.08 -17.24 6.03
N GLU A 155 23.42 -16.00 5.71
CA GLU A 155 23.04 -14.84 6.53
C GLU A 155 21.51 -14.66 6.59
N SER A 156 20.82 -14.90 5.49
CA SER A 156 19.35 -14.83 5.43
C SER A 156 18.70 -15.84 6.37
N ILE A 157 19.23 -17.07 6.43
CA ILE A 157 18.74 -18.12 7.32
C ILE A 157 19.05 -17.78 8.80
N GLU A 158 20.28 -17.35 9.11
CA GLU A 158 20.66 -16.94 10.47
C GLU A 158 19.74 -15.84 11.01
N ARG A 159 19.46 -14.82 10.19
CA ARG A 159 18.52 -13.74 10.57
C ARG A 159 17.08 -14.23 10.67
N ALA A 160 16.66 -15.15 9.82
CA ALA A 160 15.33 -15.74 9.86
C ALA A 160 15.10 -16.56 11.12
N MET A 161 16.11 -17.34 11.57
CA MET A 161 16.05 -18.08 12.83
C MET A 161 15.85 -17.13 14.01
N ALA A 162 16.64 -16.06 14.10
CA ALA A 162 16.50 -15.07 15.17
C ALA A 162 15.09 -14.43 15.19
N MET A 163 14.50 -14.16 14.02
CA MET A 163 13.12 -13.66 13.94
C MET A 163 12.08 -14.70 14.34
N ALA A 164 12.27 -15.97 13.97
CA ALA A 164 11.38 -17.08 14.38
C ALA A 164 11.37 -17.24 15.91
N GLU A 165 12.53 -17.19 16.54
CA GLU A 165 12.63 -17.22 18.01
C GLU A 165 11.92 -16.04 18.66
N LEU A 166 12.12 -14.82 18.12
CA LEU A 166 11.52 -13.58 18.65
C LEU A 166 9.97 -13.65 18.69
N VAL A 167 9.36 -14.33 17.70
CA VAL A 167 7.89 -14.48 17.63
C VAL A 167 7.38 -15.81 18.21
N GLY A 168 8.23 -16.56 18.89
CA GLY A 168 7.85 -17.80 19.57
C GLY A 168 7.63 -19.00 18.64
N LEU A 169 8.25 -18.99 17.47
CA LEU A 169 8.23 -20.10 16.49
C LEU A 169 9.48 -20.97 16.55
N GLY A 170 10.35 -20.79 17.54
CA GLY A 170 11.52 -21.66 17.75
C GLY A 170 11.12 -23.12 17.88
N GLY A 171 11.81 -24.01 17.14
CA GLY A 171 11.50 -25.43 17.06
C GLY A 171 10.35 -25.81 16.12
N ARG A 172 9.85 -24.87 15.30
CA ARG A 172 8.78 -25.08 14.30
C ARG A 172 9.19 -24.61 12.89
N GLU A 173 10.46 -24.47 12.67
CA GLU A 173 11.04 -23.94 11.42
C GLU A 173 10.77 -24.84 10.22
#